data_cfe353e7b4672891a180871d8d642a70
#
_entry.id   cfe353e7b4672891a180871d8d642a70
#
_cell.length_a   1.000
_cell.length_b   1.000
_cell.length_c   1.000
_cell.angle_alpha   90.00
_cell.angle_beta   90.00
_cell.angle_gamma   90.00
#
_symmetry.space_group_name_H-M   'P 1'
#
loop_
_entity.id
_entity.type
_entity.pdbx_description
1 polymer ?
#
loop_
_entity_poly.entity_id
_entity_poly.type
_entity_poly.pdbx_seq_one_letter_code
_entity_poly.pdbx_strand_id
1 'polypeptide(L)'
;MAKHFLHISDYSTDQIWEILHLSKELKTKFHNKENFKPFRDRSLAMIFAKPSARTRVSFETGFEWMGGHALFLGPNDIGIGKREAIKDISRLFSRYNDVIMARLFDHQHIIELAEYSDIPVINGLTDYNHPCQIICDILTIWEHKGSLDNLKICYMGDGNNIVHSWLKLSLSLIHISEPTRRTPIS
;
A
#
# COMPACT_ATOMS: atom_id res chain seq x y z
N MET A 1 -4.56 9.89 -16.92
CA MET A 1 -4.38 10.08 -15.47
C MET A 1 -3.53 8.95 -14.93
N ALA A 2 -2.62 9.23 -14.01
CA ALA A 2 -1.84 8.20 -13.32
C ALA A 2 -2.77 7.32 -12.48
N LYS A 3 -2.50 6.00 -12.41
CA LYS A 3 -3.28 5.10 -11.58
C LYS A 3 -2.69 5.07 -10.17
N HIS A 4 -3.43 5.56 -9.18
CA HIS A 4 -3.01 5.57 -7.77
C HIS A 4 -3.39 4.26 -7.07
N PHE A 5 -2.67 3.89 -6.00
CA PHE A 5 -2.98 2.74 -5.16
C PHE A 5 -3.36 3.20 -3.75
N LEU A 6 -4.62 3.66 -3.60
CA LEU A 6 -5.12 4.25 -2.34
C LEU A 6 -5.96 3.26 -1.53
N HIS A 7 -6.81 2.48 -2.21
CA HIS A 7 -7.65 1.46 -1.60
C HIS A 7 -7.59 0.18 -2.40
N ILE A 8 -7.76 -0.95 -1.75
CA ILE A 8 -7.88 -2.24 -2.44
C ILE A 8 -9.20 -2.31 -3.24
N SER A 9 -10.24 -1.64 -2.78
CA SER A 9 -11.55 -1.58 -3.45
C SER A 9 -11.56 -0.76 -4.76
N ASP A 10 -10.48 -0.05 -5.08
CA ASP A 10 -10.35 0.69 -6.35
C ASP A 10 -9.96 -0.23 -7.52
N TYR A 11 -9.76 -1.51 -7.23
CA TYR A 11 -9.29 -2.53 -8.15
C TYR A 11 -10.32 -3.64 -8.31
N SER A 12 -10.52 -4.11 -9.55
CA SER A 12 -11.32 -5.29 -9.82
C SER A 12 -10.64 -6.56 -9.27
N THR A 13 -11.41 -7.63 -9.14
CA THR A 13 -10.89 -8.96 -8.74
C THR A 13 -9.73 -9.39 -9.64
N ASP A 14 -9.87 -9.24 -10.96
CA ASP A 14 -8.83 -9.60 -11.93
C ASP A 14 -7.55 -8.78 -11.72
N GLN A 15 -7.68 -7.47 -11.48
CA GLN A 15 -6.54 -6.60 -11.21
C GLN A 15 -5.84 -6.95 -9.88
N ILE A 16 -6.58 -7.38 -8.87
CA ILE A 16 -5.99 -7.85 -7.61
C ILE A 16 -5.20 -9.16 -7.86
N TRP A 17 -5.74 -10.07 -8.65
CA TRP A 17 -5.02 -11.27 -9.07
C TRP A 17 -3.77 -10.97 -9.89
N GLU A 18 -3.81 -10.02 -10.81
CA GLU A 18 -2.63 -9.55 -11.54
C GLU A 18 -1.53 -9.04 -10.57
N ILE A 19 -1.91 -8.25 -9.55
CA ILE A 19 -0.98 -7.77 -8.53
C ILE A 19 -0.37 -8.94 -7.74
N LEU A 20 -1.17 -9.93 -7.35
CA LEU A 20 -0.71 -11.10 -6.61
C LEU A 20 0.26 -11.97 -7.44
N HIS A 21 -0.09 -12.24 -8.69
CA HIS A 21 0.77 -13.00 -9.62
C HIS A 21 2.10 -12.27 -9.86
N LEU A 22 2.05 -10.97 -10.16
CA LEU A 22 3.24 -10.15 -10.33
C LEU A 22 4.09 -10.12 -9.05
N SER A 23 3.47 -9.99 -7.89
CA SER A 23 4.18 -10.01 -6.60
C SER A 23 4.93 -11.31 -6.37
N LYS A 24 4.31 -12.46 -6.70
CA LYS A 24 4.94 -13.79 -6.61
C LYS A 24 6.11 -13.94 -7.59
N GLU A 25 5.94 -13.48 -8.82
CA GLU A 25 7.01 -13.45 -9.83
C GLU A 25 8.19 -12.61 -9.36
N LEU A 26 7.93 -11.36 -8.92
CA LEU A 26 8.98 -10.46 -8.43
C LEU A 26 9.71 -11.02 -7.20
N LYS A 27 8.98 -11.66 -6.28
CA LYS A 27 9.57 -12.35 -5.13
C LYS A 27 10.53 -13.46 -5.57
N THR A 28 10.16 -14.24 -6.60
CA THR A 28 11.02 -15.28 -7.17
C THR A 28 12.28 -14.69 -7.80
N LYS A 29 12.13 -13.65 -8.62
CA LYS A 29 13.27 -12.94 -9.24
C LYS A 29 14.22 -12.37 -8.18
N PHE A 30 13.66 -11.80 -7.11
CA PHE A 30 14.44 -11.27 -5.99
C PHE A 30 15.26 -12.35 -5.29
N HIS A 31 14.65 -13.50 -4.97
CA HIS A 31 15.35 -14.62 -4.35
C HIS A 31 16.43 -15.23 -5.24
N ASN A 32 16.18 -15.29 -6.54
CA ASN A 32 17.14 -15.77 -7.54
C ASN A 32 18.25 -14.75 -7.85
N LYS A 33 18.20 -13.55 -7.26
CA LYS A 33 19.13 -12.44 -7.52
C LYS A 33 19.20 -12.06 -9.01
N GLU A 34 18.06 -12.15 -9.70
CA GLU A 34 17.98 -11.78 -11.11
C GLU A 34 18.22 -10.29 -11.32
N ASN A 35 18.90 -9.93 -12.41
CA ASN A 35 19.13 -8.53 -12.77
C ASN A 35 17.86 -7.94 -13.43
N PHE A 36 16.89 -7.59 -12.60
CA PHE A 36 15.60 -7.03 -13.02
C PHE A 36 15.50 -5.56 -12.58
N LYS A 37 15.63 -4.62 -13.52
CA LYS A 37 15.77 -3.18 -13.27
C LYS A 37 14.71 -2.33 -14.01
N PRO A 38 13.40 -2.57 -13.79
CA PRO A 38 12.33 -1.86 -14.50
C PRO A 38 12.25 -0.36 -14.12
N PHE A 39 12.81 0.02 -12.96
CA PHE A 39 12.82 1.41 -12.49
C PHE A 39 14.18 2.10 -12.63
N ARG A 40 15.01 1.63 -13.57
CA ARG A 40 16.26 2.33 -13.86
C ARG A 40 15.98 3.80 -14.16
N ASP A 41 16.76 4.69 -13.53
CA ASP A 41 16.68 6.15 -13.68
C ASP A 41 15.33 6.74 -13.19
N ARG A 42 14.59 6.00 -12.35
CA ARG A 42 13.34 6.45 -11.72
C ARG A 42 13.54 6.76 -10.24
N SER A 43 12.73 7.68 -9.75
CA SER A 43 12.77 8.12 -8.35
C SER A 43 11.44 7.93 -7.63
N LEU A 44 11.53 7.51 -6.37
CA LEU A 44 10.40 7.35 -5.45
C LEU A 44 10.54 8.33 -4.30
N ALA A 45 9.57 9.24 -4.13
CA ALA A 45 9.46 10.04 -2.91
C ALA A 45 8.69 9.27 -1.85
N MET A 46 9.31 9.03 -0.69
CA MET A 46 8.68 8.35 0.46
C MET A 46 8.37 9.34 1.57
N ILE A 47 7.11 9.74 1.69
CA ILE A 47 6.62 10.71 2.68
C ILE A 47 6.17 9.97 3.94
N PHE A 48 6.75 10.30 5.09
CA PHE A 48 6.43 9.69 6.38
C PHE A 48 6.01 10.75 7.40
N ALA A 49 4.72 10.86 7.70
CA ALA A 49 4.23 11.59 8.86
C ALA A 49 4.34 10.74 10.15
N LYS A 50 4.38 9.42 10.01
CA LYS A 50 4.45 8.42 11.09
C LYS A 50 5.67 7.52 10.89
N PRO A 51 6.61 7.43 11.84
CA PRO A 51 7.79 6.56 11.72
C PRO A 51 7.45 5.09 11.49
N SER A 52 8.22 4.41 10.65
CA SER A 52 8.12 2.97 10.45
C SER A 52 9.37 2.41 9.78
N ALA A 53 10.15 1.64 10.53
CA ALA A 53 11.32 0.97 10.00
C ALA A 53 10.96 -0.05 8.91
N ARG A 54 9.93 -0.89 9.15
CA ARG A 54 9.51 -1.93 8.19
C ARG A 54 9.06 -1.34 6.86
N THR A 55 8.18 -0.34 6.88
CA THR A 55 7.69 0.30 5.65
C THR A 55 8.84 0.99 4.90
N ARG A 56 9.72 1.70 5.63
CA ARG A 56 10.88 2.35 5.02
C ARG A 56 11.79 1.33 4.33
N VAL A 57 12.26 0.34 5.06
CA VAL A 57 13.22 -0.65 4.53
C VAL A 57 12.63 -1.41 3.33
N SER A 58 11.35 -1.83 3.39
CA SER A 58 10.74 -2.59 2.30
C SER A 58 10.62 -1.78 1.00
N PHE A 59 10.18 -0.52 1.07
CA PHE A 59 10.07 0.33 -0.12
C PHE A 59 11.44 0.77 -0.64
N GLU A 60 12.32 1.23 0.24
CA GLU A 60 13.67 1.71 -0.12
C GLU A 60 14.48 0.59 -0.80
N THR A 61 14.61 -0.56 -0.12
CA THR A 61 15.34 -1.72 -0.65
C THR A 61 14.69 -2.31 -1.90
N GLY A 62 13.37 -2.43 -1.91
CA GLY A 62 12.65 -2.98 -3.07
C GLY A 62 12.78 -2.11 -4.30
N PHE A 63 12.67 -0.79 -4.15
CA PHE A 63 12.79 0.14 -5.27
C PHE A 63 14.23 0.21 -5.80
N GLU A 64 15.24 0.20 -4.90
CA GLU A 64 16.64 0.12 -5.25
C GLU A 64 16.98 -1.19 -5.96
N TRP A 65 16.50 -2.33 -5.45
CA TRP A 65 16.67 -3.61 -6.13
C TRP A 65 16.13 -3.59 -7.56
N MET A 66 15.00 -2.92 -7.79
CA MET A 66 14.42 -2.72 -9.12
C MET A 66 15.11 -1.62 -9.95
N GLY A 67 16.21 -1.05 -9.47
CA GLY A 67 17.06 -0.11 -10.19
C GLY A 67 16.71 1.36 -10.04
N GLY A 68 15.74 1.69 -9.21
CA GLY A 68 15.36 3.07 -8.92
C GLY A 68 16.09 3.66 -7.71
N HIS A 69 15.80 4.91 -7.42
CA HIS A 69 16.30 5.65 -6.26
C HIS A 69 15.14 6.08 -5.37
N ALA A 70 15.23 5.84 -4.06
CA ALA A 70 14.20 6.20 -3.11
C ALA A 70 14.68 7.31 -2.15
N LEU A 71 13.87 8.37 -2.02
CA LEU A 71 14.10 9.52 -1.15
C LEU A 71 13.22 9.40 0.08
N PHE A 72 13.82 9.29 1.26
CA PHE A 72 13.10 9.29 2.53
C PHE A 72 12.88 10.72 3.03
N LEU A 73 11.63 11.05 3.32
CA LEU A 73 11.18 12.35 3.80
C LEU A 73 10.38 12.15 5.09
N GLY A 74 11.02 12.43 6.20
CA GLY A 74 10.45 12.30 7.55
C GLY A 74 9.53 13.46 7.95
N PRO A 75 8.94 13.42 9.15
CA PRO A 75 8.01 14.44 9.63
C PRO A 75 8.61 15.85 9.71
N ASN A 76 9.92 15.94 9.96
CA ASN A 76 10.64 17.21 10.09
C ASN A 76 11.05 17.80 8.74
N ASP A 77 11.07 17.00 7.68
CA ASP A 77 11.50 17.47 6.36
C ASP A 77 10.41 18.22 5.63
N ILE A 78 9.16 17.75 5.72
CA ILE A 78 8.04 18.30 4.96
C ILE A 78 7.02 19.02 5.85
N GLY A 79 6.65 18.45 7.02
CA GLY A 79 5.58 18.96 7.86
C GLY A 79 4.23 18.99 7.15
N ILE A 80 3.91 17.90 6.43
CA ILE A 80 2.73 17.78 5.56
C ILE A 80 1.43 18.19 6.27
N GLY A 81 0.65 19.05 5.61
CA GLY A 81 -0.61 19.57 6.14
C GLY A 81 -0.46 20.60 7.28
N LYS A 82 0.78 20.95 7.67
CA LYS A 82 1.07 21.95 8.71
C LYS A 82 1.92 23.10 8.19
N ARG A 83 3.07 22.80 7.59
CA ARG A 83 4.00 23.77 7.06
C ARG A 83 3.65 24.15 5.62
N GLU A 84 3.24 23.19 4.82
CA GLU A 84 2.91 23.36 3.42
C GLU A 84 1.57 22.68 3.11
N ALA A 85 0.81 23.26 2.18
CA ALA A 85 -0.43 22.66 1.70
C ALA A 85 -0.14 21.36 0.92
N ILE A 86 -0.97 20.35 1.10
CA ILE A 86 -0.78 19.02 0.49
C ILE A 86 -0.73 19.10 -1.04
N LYS A 87 -1.60 19.92 -1.63
CA LYS A 87 -1.63 20.17 -3.08
C LYS A 87 -0.31 20.71 -3.63
N ASP A 88 0.38 21.55 -2.87
CA ASP A 88 1.63 22.16 -3.32
C ASP A 88 2.78 21.14 -3.21
N ILE A 89 2.82 20.35 -2.13
CA ILE A 89 3.73 19.21 -1.98
C ILE A 89 3.52 18.21 -3.12
N SER A 90 2.26 17.88 -3.43
CA SER A 90 1.93 16.93 -4.50
C SER A 90 2.45 17.39 -5.87
N ARG A 91 2.19 18.66 -6.22
CA ARG A 91 2.66 19.26 -7.47
C ARG A 91 4.18 19.34 -7.54
N LEU A 92 4.83 19.72 -6.43
CA LEU A 92 6.29 19.79 -6.34
C LEU A 92 6.90 18.41 -6.61
N PHE A 93 6.42 17.37 -5.91
CA PHE A 93 6.98 16.04 -6.05
C PHE A 93 6.66 15.39 -7.39
N SER A 94 5.54 15.72 -8.00
CA SER A 94 5.23 15.29 -9.37
C SER A 94 6.21 15.83 -10.42
N ARG A 95 6.93 16.92 -10.11
CA ARG A 95 7.94 17.50 -11.02
C ARG A 95 9.32 16.87 -10.87
N TYR A 96 9.62 16.31 -9.71
CA TYR A 96 10.97 15.78 -9.39
C TYR A 96 11.02 14.26 -9.32
N ASN A 97 9.89 13.60 -9.13
CA ASN A 97 9.83 12.16 -8.90
C ASN A 97 8.90 11.46 -9.88
N ASP A 98 9.04 10.14 -9.98
CA ASP A 98 8.20 9.29 -10.83
C ASP A 98 7.07 8.60 -10.07
N VAL A 99 7.23 8.44 -8.74
CA VAL A 99 6.24 7.80 -7.86
C VAL A 99 6.29 8.48 -6.48
N ILE A 100 5.14 8.59 -5.83
CA ILE A 100 5.03 8.99 -4.42
C ILE A 100 4.49 7.81 -3.62
N MET A 101 5.13 7.47 -2.50
CA MET A 101 4.58 6.65 -1.45
C MET A 101 4.39 7.51 -0.21
N ALA A 102 3.22 7.45 0.42
CA ALA A 102 2.99 8.23 1.64
C ALA A 102 2.40 7.36 2.76
N ARG A 103 2.97 7.54 3.97
CA ARG A 103 2.49 6.95 5.21
C ARG A 103 2.06 8.07 6.15
N LEU A 104 0.76 8.27 6.26
CA LEU A 104 0.13 9.43 6.88
C LEU A 104 -0.78 9.01 8.04
N PHE A 105 -1.26 9.99 8.80
CA PHE A 105 -2.33 9.81 9.79
C PHE A 105 -3.69 9.94 9.11
N ASP A 106 -4.04 11.15 8.70
CA ASP A 106 -5.32 11.45 8.08
C ASP A 106 -5.40 10.87 6.65
N HIS A 107 -6.48 10.15 6.40
CA HIS A 107 -6.73 9.56 5.10
C HIS A 107 -7.08 10.59 4.02
N GLN A 108 -7.69 11.71 4.40
CA GLN A 108 -7.99 12.79 3.46
C GLN A 108 -6.72 13.38 2.84
N HIS A 109 -5.61 13.36 3.58
CA HIS A 109 -4.32 13.84 3.08
C HIS A 109 -3.77 12.99 1.94
N ILE A 110 -3.96 11.66 1.96
CA ILE A 110 -3.50 10.81 0.83
C ILE A 110 -4.41 10.96 -0.39
N ILE A 111 -5.70 11.20 -0.18
CA ILE A 111 -6.65 11.48 -1.27
C ILE A 111 -6.28 12.79 -1.95
N GLU A 112 -6.08 13.86 -1.18
CA GLU A 112 -5.67 15.15 -1.73
C GLU A 112 -4.30 15.07 -2.42
N LEU A 113 -3.35 14.32 -1.86
CA LEU A 113 -2.05 14.09 -2.49
C LEU A 113 -2.21 13.44 -3.88
N ALA A 114 -3.11 12.46 -4.01
CA ALA A 114 -3.39 11.80 -5.28
C ALA A 114 -4.16 12.68 -6.26
N GLU A 115 -5.10 13.50 -5.78
CA GLU A 115 -5.89 14.40 -6.62
C GLU A 115 -5.03 15.42 -7.38
N TYR A 116 -3.98 15.94 -6.72
CA TYR A 116 -3.09 16.96 -7.30
C TYR A 116 -1.79 16.38 -7.88
N SER A 117 -1.65 15.06 -7.95
CA SER A 117 -0.45 14.38 -8.46
C SER A 117 -0.59 14.01 -9.93
N ASP A 118 0.42 14.34 -10.72
CA ASP A 118 0.57 13.87 -12.11
C ASP A 118 1.20 12.46 -12.18
N ILE A 119 1.73 11.96 -11.08
CA ILE A 119 2.44 10.67 -10.95
C ILE A 119 1.70 9.73 -10.00
N PRO A 120 1.93 8.39 -10.06
CA PRO A 120 1.30 7.43 -9.16
C PRO A 120 1.56 7.74 -7.68
N VAL A 121 0.49 7.64 -6.87
CA VAL A 121 0.55 7.74 -5.41
C VAL A 121 0.19 6.40 -4.80
N ILE A 122 1.03 5.91 -3.89
CA ILE A 122 0.86 4.65 -3.16
C ILE A 122 0.56 4.96 -1.69
N ASN A 123 -0.55 4.43 -1.19
CA ASN A 123 -0.89 4.49 0.23
C ASN A 123 -0.06 3.47 1.02
N GLY A 124 1.00 3.92 1.66
CA GLY A 124 1.85 3.13 2.54
C GLY A 124 1.23 2.83 3.91
N LEU A 125 0.23 3.58 4.33
CA LEU A 125 -0.68 3.43 5.46
C LEU A 125 -1.34 4.77 5.78
N THR A 126 -2.62 4.72 6.15
CA THR A 126 -3.31 5.79 6.89
C THR A 126 -4.03 5.21 8.10
N ASP A 127 -4.64 6.05 8.96
CA ASP A 127 -5.44 5.57 10.08
C ASP A 127 -6.74 4.88 9.62
N TYR A 128 -7.13 5.07 8.36
CA TYR A 128 -8.31 4.44 7.76
C TYR A 128 -8.02 3.06 7.14
N ASN A 129 -6.93 2.89 6.36
CA ASN A 129 -6.60 1.63 5.67
C ASN A 129 -5.11 1.43 5.43
N HIS A 130 -4.75 0.21 5.03
CA HIS A 130 -3.39 -0.19 4.69
C HIS A 130 -3.40 -1.21 3.51
N PRO A 131 -3.64 -0.77 2.27
CA PRO A 131 -3.81 -1.67 1.13
C PRO A 131 -2.58 -2.53 0.85
N CYS A 132 -1.37 -1.99 1.01
CA CYS A 132 -0.12 -2.76 0.83
C CYS A 132 -0.02 -3.94 1.81
N GLN A 133 -0.43 -3.76 3.08
CA GLN A 133 -0.40 -4.85 4.06
C GLN A 133 -1.34 -5.98 3.66
N ILE A 134 -2.53 -5.65 3.20
CA ILE A 134 -3.54 -6.67 2.83
C ILE A 134 -3.10 -7.49 1.63
N ILE A 135 -2.46 -6.88 0.64
CA ILE A 135 -1.86 -7.64 -0.48
C ILE A 135 -0.76 -8.58 0.02
N CYS A 136 0.08 -8.16 0.96
CA CYS A 136 1.10 -9.01 1.56
C CYS A 136 0.49 -10.18 2.35
N ASP A 137 -0.55 -9.91 3.13
CA ASP A 137 -1.22 -10.91 3.95
C ASP A 137 -1.88 -11.99 3.08
N ILE A 138 -2.65 -11.58 2.06
CA ILE A 138 -3.33 -12.52 1.17
C ILE A 138 -2.35 -13.31 0.30
N LEU A 139 -1.26 -12.68 -0.16
CA LEU A 139 -0.17 -13.38 -0.85
C LEU A 139 0.45 -14.46 0.04
N THR A 140 0.71 -14.14 1.31
CA THR A 140 1.25 -15.09 2.28
C THR A 140 0.30 -16.27 2.49
N ILE A 141 -1.01 -16.01 2.64
CA ILE A 141 -2.02 -17.05 2.77
C ILE A 141 -2.06 -17.94 1.52
N TRP A 142 -2.05 -17.32 0.34
CA TRP A 142 -2.05 -18.05 -0.93
C TRP A 142 -0.81 -18.96 -1.09
N GLU A 143 0.37 -18.45 -0.76
CA GLU A 143 1.61 -19.25 -0.81
C GLU A 143 1.58 -20.45 0.14
N HIS A 144 1.01 -20.30 1.33
CA HIS A 144 0.96 -21.38 2.32
C HIS A 144 -0.18 -22.36 2.10
N LYS A 145 -1.32 -21.93 1.58
CA LYS A 145 -2.50 -22.79 1.39
C LYS A 145 -2.64 -23.32 -0.04
N GLY A 146 -1.96 -22.72 -1.02
CA GLY A 146 -2.04 -23.09 -2.43
C GLY A 146 -3.27 -22.56 -3.16
N SER A 147 -4.37 -22.25 -2.45
CA SER A 147 -5.60 -21.64 -2.99
C SER A 147 -6.19 -20.66 -1.99
N LEU A 148 -7.00 -19.73 -2.51
CA LEU A 148 -7.84 -18.81 -1.73
C LEU A 148 -9.31 -19.20 -1.74
N ASP A 149 -9.67 -20.31 -2.42
CA ASP A 149 -11.04 -20.77 -2.52
C ASP A 149 -11.59 -21.19 -1.16
N ASN A 150 -12.81 -20.78 -0.87
CA ASN A 150 -13.50 -21.07 0.40
C ASN A 150 -12.71 -20.65 1.66
N LEU A 151 -11.83 -19.65 1.54
CA LEU A 151 -11.05 -19.15 2.66
C LEU A 151 -11.97 -18.51 3.71
N LYS A 152 -11.86 -19.00 4.95
CA LYS A 152 -12.56 -18.43 6.12
C LYS A 152 -11.53 -17.73 6.99
N ILE A 153 -11.74 -16.43 7.22
CA ILE A 153 -10.88 -15.58 8.05
C ILE A 153 -11.69 -15.12 9.25
N CYS A 154 -11.15 -15.33 10.44
CA CYS A 154 -11.71 -14.81 11.68
C CYS A 154 -10.75 -13.76 12.24
N TYR A 155 -11.26 -12.56 12.51
CA TYR A 155 -10.53 -11.50 13.20
C TYR A 155 -11.13 -11.31 14.60
N MET A 156 -10.27 -11.36 15.62
CA MET A 156 -10.64 -11.07 17.01
C MET A 156 -9.75 -9.94 17.54
N GLY A 157 -10.36 -8.83 17.94
CA GLY A 157 -9.69 -7.64 18.45
C GLY A 157 -10.44 -6.36 18.15
N ASP A 158 -9.83 -5.23 18.46
CA ASP A 158 -10.41 -3.92 18.20
C ASP A 158 -10.38 -3.60 16.70
N GLY A 159 -11.43 -2.92 16.22
CA GLY A 159 -11.49 -2.42 14.85
C GLY A 159 -10.35 -1.42 14.57
N ASN A 160 -9.63 -1.61 13.46
CA ASN A 160 -8.55 -0.74 13.05
C ASN A 160 -8.42 -0.70 11.51
N ASN A 161 -7.44 0.06 11.00
CA ASN A 161 -7.18 0.22 9.58
C ASN A 161 -6.91 -1.10 8.83
N ILE A 162 -6.33 -2.10 9.49
CA ILE A 162 -6.11 -3.43 8.90
C ILE A 162 -7.43 -4.17 8.71
N VAL A 163 -8.31 -4.14 9.71
CA VAL A 163 -9.65 -4.75 9.62
C VAL A 163 -10.46 -4.11 8.50
N HIS A 164 -10.43 -2.77 8.39
CA HIS A 164 -11.10 -2.07 7.28
C HIS A 164 -10.60 -2.56 5.91
N SER A 165 -9.30 -2.78 5.78
CA SER A 165 -8.70 -3.28 4.54
C SER A 165 -9.08 -4.73 4.25
N TRP A 166 -9.13 -5.59 5.30
CA TRP A 166 -9.60 -6.98 5.18
C TRP A 166 -11.05 -7.06 4.75
N LEU A 167 -11.94 -6.25 5.34
CA LEU A 167 -13.35 -6.20 4.95
C LEU A 167 -13.52 -5.82 3.47
N LYS A 168 -12.77 -4.83 2.99
CA LYS A 168 -12.79 -4.41 1.58
C LYS A 168 -12.28 -5.51 0.64
N LEU A 169 -11.18 -6.19 0.99
CA LEU A 169 -10.65 -7.30 0.20
C LEU A 169 -11.61 -8.48 0.15
N SER A 170 -12.28 -8.79 1.28
CA SER A 170 -13.26 -9.89 1.36
C SER A 170 -14.39 -9.73 0.37
N LEU A 171 -14.86 -8.51 0.16
CA LEU A 171 -15.90 -8.21 -0.83
C LEU A 171 -15.44 -8.42 -2.27
N SER A 172 -14.13 -8.33 -2.51
CA SER A 172 -13.56 -8.45 -3.86
C SER A 172 -13.08 -9.87 -4.20
N LEU A 173 -12.49 -10.59 -3.23
CA LEU A 173 -11.87 -11.92 -3.47
C LEU A 173 -12.56 -13.07 -2.74
N ILE A 174 -13.20 -12.79 -1.59
CA ILE A 174 -13.70 -13.81 -0.68
C ILE A 174 -15.19 -13.50 -0.49
N HIS A 175 -16.04 -14.09 -1.24
CA HIS A 175 -17.44 -13.72 -1.43
C HIS A 175 -18.36 -13.56 -0.20
N ILE A 176 -17.90 -13.66 1.06
CA ILE A 176 -18.77 -13.46 2.24
C ILE A 176 -17.98 -12.90 3.42
N SER A 177 -18.38 -11.72 3.93
CA SER A 177 -18.06 -11.28 5.29
C SER A 177 -19.36 -11.24 6.10
N GLU A 178 -19.47 -12.08 7.13
CA GLU A 178 -20.56 -11.99 8.09
C GLU A 178 -20.04 -11.37 9.39
N PRO A 179 -20.62 -10.24 9.86
CA PRO A 179 -20.30 -9.71 11.17
C PRO A 179 -20.90 -10.64 12.24
N THR A 180 -20.06 -11.31 13.00
CA THR A 180 -20.51 -12.05 14.18
C THR A 180 -20.96 -11.06 15.27
N ARG A 181 -22.25 -11.05 15.61
CA ARG A 181 -22.74 -10.34 16.80
C ARG A 181 -22.10 -10.97 18.03
N ARG A 182 -21.53 -10.14 18.91
CA ARG A 182 -21.26 -10.58 20.29
C ARG A 182 -22.58 -11.01 20.91
N THR A 183 -22.77 -12.28 21.20
CA THR A 183 -23.74 -12.71 22.21
C THR A 183 -23.17 -12.26 23.56
N PRO A 184 -23.92 -11.50 24.39
CA PRO A 184 -23.50 -11.23 25.77
C PRO A 184 -23.31 -12.57 26.48
N ILE A 185 -22.15 -12.77 27.06
CA ILE A 185 -21.90 -13.89 27.98
C ILE A 185 -22.71 -13.51 29.24
N SER A 186 -23.80 -14.23 29.48
CA SER A 186 -24.58 -14.18 30.71
C SER A 186 -23.80 -14.73 31.88
#